data_742643373fcbe3ffd39f186fd66f1cec
#
_entry.id   742643373fcbe3ffd39f186fd66f1cec
#
_cell.length_a   1.000
_cell.length_b   1.000
_cell.length_c   1.000
_cell.angle_alpha   90.00
_cell.angle_beta   90.00
_cell.angle_gamma   90.00
#
_symmetry.space_group_name_H-M   'P 1'
#
loop_
_entity.id
_entity.type
_entity.pdbx_description
1 polymer ?
#
loop_
_entity_poly.entity_id
_entity_poly.type
_entity_poly.pdbx_seq_one_letter_code
_entity_poly.pdbx_strand_id
1 'polypeptide(L)'
;MKGSCAGGLTLLSLLALPCGLLAGGSAFGDLSGTAAPENFQPAPAASAPAPLRVAEAEQYLPPDNNEPGFNWPPENKAGPDGDFLHTRKTPTYLKASEAGSETLTDGFGRCRLEADTLYKLRTAPVFEGQHVIADLETPLPGCAFTRGYVYLPHISSTSAGGLWELPVNVRAFLDTLAYAEGTNEHYNFLFTFVTFKSYADHPRKLICSGGLCSTAAGRYQFLSKTWDPLAQDLGLPDFTPPNQEKAALELIRRAGAYNNVANSAVYANFSKAVAKLNTIWASLPGSPYGQPTHPLANLWTVYKAALAGYK
;
A
#
# COMPACT_ATOMS: atom_id res chain seq x y z
N MET A 1 -11.49 29.15 34.00
CA MET A 1 -12.85 28.57 33.83
C MET A 1 -12.91 27.91 32.48
N LYS A 2 -13.20 26.59 32.45
CA LYS A 2 -13.70 25.73 31.34
C LYS A 2 -12.99 25.94 29.96
N GLY A 3 -12.13 25.16 29.39
CA GLY A 3 -12.07 23.68 29.31
C GLY A 3 -12.95 23.17 28.20
N SER A 4 -12.44 22.98 26.98
CA SER A 4 -13.08 22.14 25.97
C SER A 4 -12.00 21.41 25.16
N CYS A 5 -11.83 20.11 25.44
CA CYS A 5 -11.08 19.17 24.65
C CYS A 5 -11.98 18.66 23.52
N ALA A 6 -11.57 18.83 22.28
CA ALA A 6 -12.15 18.12 21.14
C ALA A 6 -11.20 16.98 20.76
N GLY A 7 -11.60 15.75 21.08
CA GLY A 7 -10.84 14.54 20.77
C GLY A 7 -11.08 14.10 19.33
N GLY A 8 -9.98 13.88 18.62
CA GLY A 8 -9.99 13.16 17.35
C GLY A 8 -10.03 11.66 17.61
N LEU A 9 -11.05 10.99 17.09
CA LEU A 9 -11.17 9.52 17.13
C LEU A 9 -10.28 8.91 16.05
N THR A 10 -9.21 8.26 16.49
CA THR A 10 -8.45 7.31 15.67
C THR A 10 -9.01 5.92 15.94
N LEU A 11 -9.68 5.31 14.97
CA LEU A 11 -10.12 3.91 15.07
C LEU A 11 -8.95 3.00 14.75
N LEU A 12 -8.27 2.50 15.79
CA LEU A 12 -7.40 1.33 15.71
C LEU A 12 -8.25 0.11 16.13
N SER A 13 -8.55 -0.77 15.20
CA SER A 13 -9.12 -2.09 15.53
C SER A 13 -8.02 -3.04 15.97
N LEU A 14 -7.65 -3.01 17.25
CA LEU A 14 -6.86 -4.05 17.88
C LEU A 14 -7.79 -5.15 18.40
N LEU A 15 -7.62 -6.37 17.90
CA LEU A 15 -8.13 -7.57 18.53
C LEU A 15 -7.34 -7.83 19.82
N ALA A 16 -7.92 -7.52 20.96
CA ALA A 16 -7.38 -7.81 22.28
C ALA A 16 -7.78 -9.24 22.71
N LEU A 17 -6.80 -10.07 22.98
CA LEU A 17 -6.96 -11.33 23.71
C LEU A 17 -6.97 -11.03 25.23
N PRO A 18 -7.82 -11.69 26.04
CA PRO A 18 -7.83 -11.45 27.46
C PRO A 18 -6.67 -12.17 28.18
N CYS A 19 -5.90 -11.40 28.92
CA CYS A 19 -4.88 -11.89 29.83
C CYS A 19 -5.56 -12.32 31.14
N GLY A 20 -5.54 -13.61 31.47
CA GLY A 20 -6.03 -14.13 32.72
C GLY A 20 -5.06 -13.84 33.87
N LEU A 21 -5.54 -13.11 34.88
CA LEU A 21 -4.80 -12.83 36.10
C LEU A 21 -4.96 -14.01 37.09
N LEU A 22 -3.85 -14.60 37.45
CA LEU A 22 -3.78 -15.53 38.63
C LEU A 22 -3.57 -14.70 39.89
N ALA A 23 -4.54 -14.75 40.81
CA ALA A 23 -4.36 -14.31 42.17
C ALA A 23 -4.52 -15.51 43.10
N GLY A 24 -3.50 -15.78 43.86
CA GLY A 24 -3.50 -16.85 44.85
C GLY A 24 -4.24 -16.44 46.12
N GLY A 25 -4.76 -17.44 46.83
CA GLY A 25 -5.34 -17.29 48.14
C GLY A 25 -5.53 -18.67 48.80
N SER A 26 -4.69 -18.97 49.78
CA SER A 26 -4.74 -20.15 50.57
C SER A 26 -5.90 -20.12 51.58
N ALA A 27 -6.65 -21.20 51.72
CA ALA A 27 -7.35 -21.52 52.96
C ALA A 27 -7.51 -23.05 53.10
N PHE A 28 -6.97 -23.59 54.17
CA PHE A 28 -7.15 -24.97 54.65
C PHE A 28 -8.58 -25.20 55.09
N GLY A 29 -9.15 -26.34 54.73
CA GLY A 29 -10.42 -26.83 55.26
C GLY A 29 -10.54 -28.32 54.98
N ASP A 30 -10.27 -29.11 56.01
CA ASP A 30 -10.40 -30.56 56.08
C ASP A 30 -11.87 -30.95 56.13
N LEU A 31 -12.32 -31.89 55.31
CA LEU A 31 -13.46 -32.77 55.61
C LEU A 31 -13.40 -34.03 54.73
N SER A 32 -13.22 -35.15 55.40
CA SER A 32 -13.35 -36.52 54.94
C SER A 32 -14.73 -36.81 54.35
N GLY A 33 -14.77 -37.36 53.15
CA GLY A 33 -15.96 -37.91 52.52
C GLY A 33 -15.60 -38.79 51.34
N THR A 34 -15.62 -40.12 51.60
CA THR A 34 -15.42 -41.16 50.58
C THR A 34 -16.58 -41.21 49.59
N ALA A 35 -16.30 -40.93 48.34
CA ALA A 35 -17.16 -41.29 47.20
C ALA A 35 -16.29 -41.90 46.08
N ALA A 36 -16.78 -42.96 45.49
CA ALA A 36 -16.11 -43.73 44.44
C ALA A 36 -15.87 -42.89 43.17
N PRO A 37 -14.83 -43.18 42.36
CA PRO A 37 -14.53 -42.40 41.17
C PRO A 37 -15.55 -42.64 40.07
N GLU A 38 -16.33 -41.64 39.75
CA GLU A 38 -17.08 -41.60 38.52
C GLU A 38 -16.13 -41.48 37.33
N ASN A 39 -16.46 -42.20 36.25
CA ASN A 39 -15.81 -42.29 34.95
C ASN A 39 -15.08 -41.01 34.52
N PHE A 40 -13.78 -41.04 34.54
CA PHE A 40 -12.93 -40.05 33.88
C PHE A 40 -12.98 -40.30 32.38
N GLN A 41 -13.85 -39.60 31.70
CA GLN A 41 -13.85 -39.54 30.22
C GLN A 41 -12.74 -38.57 29.83
N PRO A 42 -11.67 -39.00 29.12
CA PRO A 42 -10.64 -38.07 28.68
C PRO A 42 -11.26 -37.00 27.78
N ALA A 43 -10.93 -35.73 28.00
CA ALA A 43 -11.31 -34.64 27.14
C ALA A 43 -10.93 -34.98 25.69
N PRO A 44 -11.79 -34.64 24.70
CA PRO A 44 -11.46 -34.88 23.30
C PRO A 44 -10.12 -34.22 22.99
N ALA A 45 -9.22 -34.99 22.37
CA ALA A 45 -7.92 -34.46 21.93
C ALA A 45 -8.13 -33.18 21.15
N ALA A 46 -7.42 -32.12 21.54
CA ALA A 46 -7.45 -30.85 20.82
C ALA A 46 -7.19 -31.14 19.34
N SER A 47 -8.14 -30.78 18.48
CA SER A 47 -7.99 -30.94 17.04
C SER A 47 -6.70 -30.29 16.60
N ALA A 48 -5.90 -30.97 15.79
CA ALA A 48 -4.69 -30.43 15.22
C ALA A 48 -5.01 -29.06 14.58
N PRO A 49 -4.12 -28.04 14.75
CA PRO A 49 -4.34 -26.74 14.16
C PRO A 49 -4.57 -26.90 12.66
N ALA A 50 -5.58 -26.21 12.13
CA ALA A 50 -5.87 -26.24 10.70
C ALA A 50 -4.60 -25.84 9.91
N PRO A 51 -4.33 -26.48 8.77
CA PRO A 51 -3.14 -26.17 7.99
C PRO A 51 -3.16 -24.70 7.60
N LEU A 52 -2.00 -24.04 7.66
CA LEU A 52 -1.82 -22.66 7.22
C LEU A 52 -2.22 -22.56 5.75
N ARG A 53 -3.14 -21.67 5.40
CA ARG A 53 -3.53 -21.39 4.02
C ARG A 53 -2.57 -20.35 3.44
N VAL A 54 -2.13 -20.60 2.21
CA VAL A 54 -1.46 -19.57 1.39
C VAL A 54 -2.54 -18.72 0.75
N ALA A 55 -2.35 -17.40 0.74
CA ALA A 55 -3.27 -16.50 0.05
C ALA A 55 -3.32 -16.85 -1.44
N GLU A 56 -4.50 -17.26 -1.92
CA GLU A 56 -4.73 -17.62 -3.33
C GLU A 56 -5.31 -16.45 -4.14
N ALA A 57 -5.52 -15.30 -3.50
CA ALA A 57 -5.98 -14.08 -4.15
C ALA A 57 -4.97 -13.63 -5.20
N GLU A 58 -5.36 -13.23 -6.31
CA GLU A 58 -4.67 -12.82 -7.53
C GLU A 58 -4.50 -13.93 -8.57
N GLN A 59 -5.38 -13.89 -9.54
CA GLN A 59 -5.17 -14.63 -10.78
C GLN A 59 -4.27 -13.82 -11.70
N TYR A 60 -3.13 -14.41 -12.08
CA TYR A 60 -2.41 -13.93 -13.25
C TYR A 60 -3.35 -13.99 -14.47
N LEU A 61 -3.57 -12.86 -15.10
CA LEU A 61 -4.35 -12.74 -16.32
C LEU A 61 -3.38 -12.65 -17.51
N PRO A 62 -3.50 -13.51 -18.53
CA PRO A 62 -2.64 -13.43 -19.70
C PRO A 62 -2.87 -12.13 -20.50
N PRO A 63 -1.90 -11.72 -21.35
CA PRO A 63 -1.93 -10.45 -22.06
C PRO A 63 -3.03 -10.27 -23.13
N ASP A 64 -3.81 -11.29 -23.43
CA ASP A 64 -4.68 -11.39 -24.62
C ASP A 64 -5.96 -10.54 -24.58
N ASN A 65 -6.28 -9.91 -23.45
CA ASN A 65 -7.43 -9.02 -23.36
C ASN A 65 -7.12 -7.64 -23.92
N ASN A 66 -7.25 -7.48 -25.23
CA ASN A 66 -7.19 -6.17 -25.88
C ASN A 66 -8.45 -5.36 -25.55
N GLU A 67 -8.39 -4.47 -24.55
CA GLU A 67 -9.40 -3.44 -24.40
C GLU A 67 -9.24 -2.42 -25.53
N PRO A 68 -10.29 -2.20 -26.35
CA PRO A 68 -10.21 -1.21 -27.43
C PRO A 68 -9.87 0.18 -26.89
N GLY A 69 -8.88 0.83 -27.47
CA GLY A 69 -8.49 2.20 -27.14
C GLY A 69 -7.42 2.34 -26.04
N PHE A 70 -6.88 1.22 -25.55
CA PHE A 70 -5.72 1.26 -24.64
C PHE A 70 -4.42 1.11 -25.45
N ASN A 71 -3.63 2.16 -25.51
CA ASN A 71 -2.27 2.12 -26.03
C ASN A 71 -1.29 2.02 -24.85
N TRP A 72 -0.52 0.96 -24.80
CA TRP A 72 0.54 0.80 -23.82
C TRP A 72 1.92 1.05 -24.47
N PRO A 73 2.83 1.76 -23.82
CA PRO A 73 2.57 2.57 -22.62
C PRO A 73 1.54 3.67 -22.93
N PRO A 74 0.67 4.06 -21.96
CA PRO A 74 -0.12 5.27 -22.15
C PRO A 74 0.89 6.34 -22.56
N GLU A 75 0.63 7.01 -23.69
CA GLU A 75 1.57 7.99 -24.24
C GLU A 75 2.03 8.89 -23.10
N ASN A 76 3.26 8.67 -22.61
CA ASN A 76 3.92 9.65 -21.77
C ASN A 76 4.07 10.86 -22.70
N LYS A 77 3.16 11.80 -22.60
CA LYS A 77 3.49 13.13 -23.10
C LYS A 77 4.81 13.46 -22.46
N ALA A 78 5.80 13.75 -23.29
CA ALA A 78 7.16 13.96 -22.84
C ALA A 78 7.13 14.84 -21.58
N GLY A 79 7.49 14.26 -20.46
CA GLY A 79 7.78 15.03 -19.26
C GLY A 79 8.88 16.04 -19.55
N PRO A 80 9.25 16.89 -18.61
CA PRO A 80 10.37 17.82 -18.82
C PRO A 80 11.60 17.04 -19.24
N ASP A 81 12.38 17.58 -20.17
CA ASP A 81 13.65 17.00 -20.60
C ASP A 81 14.57 16.80 -19.39
N GLY A 82 15.15 15.60 -19.26
CA GLY A 82 16.07 15.24 -18.19
C GLY A 82 15.39 14.65 -16.95
N ASP A 83 16.18 14.48 -15.91
CA ASP A 83 15.73 13.91 -14.64
C ASP A 83 14.98 14.95 -13.81
N PHE A 84 13.88 14.55 -13.20
CA PHE A 84 13.04 15.43 -12.40
C PHE A 84 12.37 14.72 -11.21
N LEU A 85 11.90 15.53 -10.27
CA LEU A 85 11.02 15.16 -9.17
C LEU A 85 9.91 16.21 -9.08
N HIS A 86 8.66 15.76 -9.02
CA HIS A 86 7.50 16.63 -8.88
C HIS A 86 6.83 16.38 -7.53
N THR A 87 6.71 17.40 -6.70
CA THR A 87 6.04 17.33 -5.41
C THR A 87 4.52 17.32 -5.56
N ARG A 88 3.81 16.70 -4.60
CA ARG A 88 2.35 16.81 -4.49
C ARG A 88 1.93 18.19 -3.98
N LYS A 89 0.63 18.42 -3.85
CA LYS A 89 0.04 19.66 -3.28
C LYS A 89 0.39 19.91 -1.80
N THR A 90 1.13 19.01 -1.15
CA THR A 90 1.60 19.15 0.22
C THR A 90 3.09 19.53 0.20
N PRO A 91 3.51 20.60 0.89
CA PRO A 91 4.92 20.91 1.05
C PRO A 91 5.68 19.76 1.72
N THR A 92 6.92 19.54 1.30
CA THR A 92 7.78 18.49 1.85
C THR A 92 9.20 19.00 2.08
N TYR A 93 10.12 18.10 2.37
CA TYR A 93 11.49 18.46 2.65
C TYR A 93 12.47 17.57 1.88
N LEU A 94 13.54 18.20 1.36
CA LEU A 94 14.78 17.53 1.07
C LEU A 94 15.53 17.37 2.40
N LYS A 95 15.89 16.14 2.79
CA LYS A 95 16.46 15.80 4.11
C LYS A 95 17.86 15.23 3.96
N ALA A 96 18.74 15.56 4.88
CA ALA A 96 20.10 15.00 4.91
C ALA A 96 20.11 13.50 5.33
N SER A 97 19.02 13.01 5.93
CA SER A 97 18.85 11.61 6.36
C SER A 97 17.40 11.17 6.28
N GLU A 98 17.13 9.87 6.49
CA GLU A 98 15.79 9.31 6.55
C GLU A 98 14.98 9.73 7.79
N ALA A 99 15.60 10.38 8.77
CA ALA A 99 14.97 10.80 10.03
C ALA A 99 13.69 11.63 9.79
N GLY A 100 12.79 11.65 10.76
CA GLY A 100 11.62 12.51 10.75
C GLY A 100 12.01 13.98 10.59
N SER A 101 11.29 14.71 9.74
CA SER A 101 11.63 16.11 9.44
C SER A 101 11.61 16.99 10.68
N GLU A 102 10.79 16.67 11.68
CA GLU A 102 10.66 17.37 12.95
C GLU A 102 11.93 17.29 13.82
N THR A 103 12.79 16.31 13.59
CA THR A 103 14.06 16.13 14.32
C THR A 103 15.25 16.79 13.65
N LEU A 104 15.07 17.36 12.46
CA LEU A 104 16.14 17.90 11.63
C LEU A 104 16.17 19.43 11.67
N THR A 105 17.38 20.00 11.67
CA THR A 105 17.60 21.45 11.67
C THR A 105 17.40 22.04 10.28
N ASP A 106 16.70 23.16 10.18
CA ASP A 106 16.47 23.85 8.92
C ASP A 106 17.81 24.33 8.29
N GLY A 107 17.89 24.18 6.97
CA GLY A 107 19.07 24.53 6.17
C GLY A 107 20.21 23.51 6.19
N PHE A 108 20.39 22.75 7.26
CA PHE A 108 21.49 21.78 7.42
C PHE A 108 21.01 20.32 7.47
N GLY A 109 19.88 20.05 8.08
CA GLY A 109 19.29 18.71 8.16
C GLY A 109 18.10 18.53 7.25
N ARG A 110 17.36 19.61 7.00
CA ARG A 110 16.22 19.63 6.07
C ARG A 110 16.11 20.97 5.35
N CYS A 111 15.59 20.93 4.15
CA CYS A 111 15.32 22.11 3.32
C CYS A 111 13.93 21.97 2.72
N ARG A 112 13.13 23.02 2.80
CA ARG A 112 11.75 23.00 2.32
C ARG A 112 11.69 22.88 0.81
N LEU A 113 10.86 21.98 0.33
CA LEU A 113 10.40 21.89 -1.06
C LEU A 113 8.96 22.41 -1.13
N GLU A 114 8.69 23.27 -2.09
CA GLU A 114 7.37 23.83 -2.28
C GLU A 114 6.38 22.78 -2.86
N ALA A 115 5.11 22.98 -2.58
CA ALA A 115 4.05 22.12 -3.09
C ALA A 115 3.88 22.30 -4.60
N ASP A 116 3.42 21.24 -5.27
CA ASP A 116 3.10 21.21 -6.71
C ASP A 116 4.21 21.83 -7.59
N THR A 117 5.47 21.50 -7.25
CA THR A 117 6.66 22.11 -7.88
C THR A 117 7.53 21.04 -8.52
N LEU A 118 7.97 21.34 -9.74
CA LEU A 118 8.89 20.49 -10.49
C LEU A 118 10.33 20.91 -10.19
N TYR A 119 11.11 19.96 -9.72
CA TYR A 119 12.54 20.13 -9.47
C TYR A 119 13.35 19.33 -10.48
N LYS A 120 14.26 19.98 -11.19
CA LYS A 120 15.24 19.31 -12.05
C LYS A 120 16.32 18.63 -11.19
N LEU A 121 16.71 17.45 -11.62
CA LEU A 121 17.73 16.63 -10.94
C LEU A 121 18.99 16.52 -11.80
N ARG A 122 20.16 16.37 -11.15
CA ARG A 122 21.43 16.08 -11.83
C ARG A 122 21.56 14.63 -12.25
N THR A 123 20.90 13.74 -11.55
CA THR A 123 20.92 12.29 -11.77
C THR A 123 19.55 11.72 -11.58
N ALA A 124 19.28 10.55 -12.18
CA ALA A 124 18.04 9.82 -11.97
C ALA A 124 17.76 9.60 -10.48
N PRO A 125 16.51 9.76 -10.03
CA PRO A 125 16.14 9.54 -8.64
C PRO A 125 16.28 8.07 -8.26
N VAL A 126 16.66 7.81 -7.00
CA VAL A 126 16.82 6.45 -6.47
C VAL A 126 15.77 6.21 -5.39
N PHE A 127 15.08 5.08 -5.45
CA PHE A 127 14.06 4.70 -4.45
C PHE A 127 14.68 3.84 -3.36
N GLU A 128 14.46 4.22 -2.10
CA GLU A 128 14.92 3.48 -0.93
C GLU A 128 13.89 3.58 0.21
N GLY A 129 13.35 2.44 0.63
CA GLY A 129 12.34 2.40 1.70
C GLY A 129 11.14 3.32 1.40
N GLN A 130 10.90 4.28 2.28
CA GLN A 130 9.84 5.28 2.12
C GLN A 130 10.34 6.60 1.52
N HIS A 131 11.49 6.60 0.87
CA HIS A 131 12.10 7.80 0.35
C HIS A 131 12.49 7.67 -1.12
N VAL A 132 12.57 8.83 -1.74
CA VAL A 132 13.28 9.06 -2.99
C VAL A 132 14.54 9.85 -2.65
N ILE A 133 15.69 9.38 -3.11
CA ILE A 133 16.94 10.13 -3.05
C ILE A 133 17.04 10.97 -4.31
N ALA A 134 17.03 12.29 -4.15
CA ALA A 134 17.05 13.26 -5.23
C ALA A 134 18.31 14.14 -5.11
N ASP A 135 18.93 14.50 -6.24
CA ASP A 135 20.03 15.46 -6.31
C ASP A 135 19.58 16.63 -7.18
N LEU A 136 19.21 17.72 -6.54
CA LEU A 136 18.66 18.90 -7.20
C LEU A 136 19.72 19.59 -8.06
N GLU A 137 19.37 19.94 -9.31
CA GLU A 137 20.24 20.71 -10.19
C GLU A 137 20.46 22.13 -9.64
N THR A 138 19.40 22.76 -9.16
CA THR A 138 19.45 24.10 -8.55
C THR A 138 19.42 24.00 -7.03
N PRO A 139 20.42 24.53 -6.33
CA PRO A 139 20.43 24.60 -4.87
C PRO A 139 19.21 25.36 -4.34
N LEU A 140 18.64 24.88 -3.24
CA LEU A 140 17.56 25.60 -2.54
C LEU A 140 18.13 26.75 -1.73
N PRO A 141 17.46 27.91 -1.67
CA PRO A 141 17.91 29.04 -0.84
C PRO A 141 18.10 28.64 0.63
N GLY A 142 19.25 28.95 1.19
CA GLY A 142 19.55 28.63 2.59
C GLY A 142 19.78 27.15 2.91
N CYS A 143 19.90 26.30 1.90
CA CYS A 143 20.17 24.86 2.05
C CYS A 143 21.66 24.57 1.88
N ALA A 144 22.24 23.80 2.80
CA ALA A 144 23.67 23.43 2.76
C ALA A 144 23.98 22.27 1.81
N PHE A 145 22.97 21.61 1.24
CA PHE A 145 23.11 20.43 0.39
C PHE A 145 22.07 20.43 -0.74
N THR A 146 22.37 19.68 -1.81
CA THR A 146 21.46 19.50 -2.96
C THR A 146 20.94 18.08 -3.08
N ARG A 147 21.65 17.10 -2.48
CA ARG A 147 21.30 15.69 -2.53
C ARG A 147 20.75 15.24 -1.19
N GLY A 148 19.60 14.58 -1.19
CA GLY A 148 18.99 14.11 0.04
C GLY A 148 17.75 13.25 -0.17
N TYR A 149 17.10 12.94 0.92
CA TYR A 149 15.92 12.09 1.02
C TYR A 149 14.64 12.92 0.96
N VAL A 150 13.73 12.59 0.06
CA VAL A 150 12.38 13.16 0.01
C VAL A 150 11.38 12.06 0.33
N TYR A 151 10.41 12.34 1.18
CA TYR A 151 9.40 11.35 1.58
C TYR A 151 8.52 10.98 0.38
N LEU A 152 8.54 9.71 0.01
CA LEU A 152 7.92 9.21 -1.21
C LEU A 152 6.41 9.51 -1.33
N PRO A 153 5.59 9.40 -0.27
CA PRO A 153 4.19 9.79 -0.32
C PRO A 153 3.92 11.26 -0.71
N HIS A 154 4.90 12.14 -0.58
CA HIS A 154 4.78 13.55 -0.96
C HIS A 154 5.22 13.84 -2.40
N ILE A 155 5.53 12.80 -3.17
CA ILE A 155 5.92 12.92 -4.57
C ILE A 155 4.77 12.49 -5.46
N SER A 156 4.48 13.29 -6.50
CA SER A 156 3.46 12.96 -7.50
C SER A 156 4.03 12.15 -8.65
N SER A 157 5.29 12.43 -9.04
CA SER A 157 5.98 11.75 -10.14
C SER A 157 7.48 12.02 -10.12
N THR A 158 8.22 11.19 -10.87
CA THR A 158 9.66 11.34 -11.12
C THR A 158 9.98 10.94 -12.56
N SER A 159 11.18 11.29 -13.03
CA SER A 159 11.71 10.90 -14.33
C SER A 159 11.96 9.39 -14.50
N ALA A 160 12.03 8.64 -13.40
CA ALA A 160 12.28 7.20 -13.43
C ALA A 160 11.07 6.38 -13.93
N GLY A 161 10.33 6.88 -14.93
CA GLY A 161 9.23 6.20 -15.58
C GLY A 161 7.87 6.43 -14.91
N GLY A 162 7.71 7.58 -14.26
CA GLY A 162 6.47 7.96 -13.60
C GLY A 162 5.25 7.95 -14.52
N LEU A 163 4.11 7.52 -13.98
CA LEU A 163 2.80 7.53 -14.64
C LEU A 163 2.06 8.86 -14.37
N TRP A 164 2.79 9.95 -14.29
CA TRP A 164 2.25 11.23 -13.82
C TRP A 164 1.19 11.85 -14.74
N GLU A 165 1.17 11.45 -16.00
CA GLU A 165 0.17 11.89 -16.98
C GLU A 165 -1.05 10.97 -17.08
N LEU A 166 -1.18 9.98 -16.21
CA LEU A 166 -2.42 9.21 -16.16
C LEU A 166 -3.61 10.12 -15.90
N PRO A 167 -4.75 9.82 -16.54
CA PRO A 167 -6.00 10.54 -16.26
C PRO A 167 -6.27 10.58 -14.75
N VAL A 168 -6.73 11.71 -14.24
CA VAL A 168 -6.97 11.88 -12.79
C VAL A 168 -7.90 10.83 -12.19
N ASN A 169 -8.85 10.31 -13.00
CA ASN A 169 -9.73 9.22 -12.58
C ASN A 169 -8.95 7.93 -12.33
N VAL A 170 -7.97 7.63 -13.19
CA VAL A 170 -7.11 6.44 -13.04
C VAL A 170 -6.25 6.56 -11.81
N ARG A 171 -5.63 7.73 -11.59
CA ARG A 171 -4.81 7.99 -10.39
C ARG A 171 -5.63 7.85 -9.11
N ALA A 172 -6.82 8.47 -9.07
CA ALA A 172 -7.73 8.37 -7.92
C ALA A 172 -8.20 6.92 -7.66
N PHE A 173 -8.37 6.13 -8.73
CA PHE A 173 -8.72 4.72 -8.59
C PHE A 173 -7.56 3.89 -8.04
N LEU A 174 -6.33 4.13 -8.49
CA LEU A 174 -5.13 3.49 -7.94
C LEU A 174 -4.93 3.83 -6.45
N ASP A 175 -5.16 5.08 -6.04
CA ASP A 175 -5.15 5.47 -4.62
C ASP A 175 -6.24 4.74 -3.82
N THR A 176 -7.41 4.55 -4.40
CA THR A 176 -8.52 3.81 -3.77
C THR A 176 -8.18 2.34 -3.62
N LEU A 177 -7.52 1.75 -4.60
CA LEU A 177 -7.04 0.37 -4.55
C LEU A 177 -6.00 0.18 -3.44
N ALA A 178 -5.02 1.07 -3.36
CA ALA A 178 -4.02 1.07 -2.29
C ALA A 178 -4.65 1.26 -0.90
N TYR A 179 -5.70 2.07 -0.79
CA TYR A 179 -6.49 2.17 0.44
C TYR A 179 -7.18 0.83 0.77
N ALA A 180 -7.77 0.17 -0.21
CA ALA A 180 -8.42 -1.13 0.00
C ALA A 180 -7.42 -2.20 0.48
N GLU A 181 -6.18 -2.18 -0.03
CA GLU A 181 -5.08 -3.03 0.42
C GLU A 181 -4.47 -2.59 1.76
N GLY A 182 -4.89 -1.46 2.34
CA GLY A 182 -4.40 -0.94 3.62
C GLY A 182 -3.01 -0.29 3.54
N THR A 183 -2.45 -0.18 2.35
CA THR A 183 -1.09 0.33 2.14
C THR A 183 -1.03 1.85 1.97
N ASN A 184 -2.13 2.47 1.54
CA ASN A 184 -2.23 3.90 1.23
C ASN A 184 -1.11 4.36 0.27
N GLU A 185 -0.19 5.21 0.74
CA GLU A 185 0.93 5.72 -0.05
C GLU A 185 2.22 4.91 0.09
N HIS A 186 2.21 3.78 0.81
CA HIS A 186 3.43 3.01 1.09
C HIS A 186 3.70 1.95 0.02
N TYR A 187 4.76 2.11 -0.74
CA TYR A 187 5.19 1.16 -1.77
C TYR A 187 6.03 0.01 -1.24
N ASN A 188 6.46 0.06 0.02
CA ASN A 188 7.40 -0.88 0.62
C ASN A 188 6.81 -1.74 1.75
N PHE A 189 5.50 -1.96 1.76
CA PHE A 189 4.87 -2.89 2.69
C PHE A 189 4.89 -4.33 2.17
N LEU A 190 5.18 -5.25 3.09
CA LEU A 190 4.90 -6.67 2.95
C LEU A 190 3.52 -6.99 3.54
N PHE A 191 3.04 -8.21 3.37
CA PHE A 191 1.91 -8.71 4.13
C PHE A 191 2.12 -8.43 5.62
N THR A 192 1.06 -7.97 6.33
CA THR A 192 1.11 -7.45 7.72
C THR A 192 1.83 -6.11 7.92
N PHE A 193 2.09 -5.36 6.84
CA PHE A 193 2.66 -4.00 6.87
C PHE A 193 4.08 -3.89 7.42
N VAL A 194 4.83 -5.00 7.49
CA VAL A 194 6.28 -4.96 7.70
C VAL A 194 6.95 -4.35 6.48
N THR A 195 7.91 -3.47 6.67
CA THR A 195 8.57 -2.76 5.58
C THR A 195 9.77 -3.52 5.01
N PHE A 196 10.03 -3.32 3.71
CA PHE A 196 11.31 -3.66 3.08
C PHE A 196 12.05 -2.39 2.63
N LYS A 197 13.36 -2.49 2.37
CA LYS A 197 14.18 -1.33 1.98
C LYS A 197 14.49 -1.30 0.48
N SER A 198 14.88 -2.43 -0.09
CA SER A 198 15.36 -2.51 -1.47
C SER A 198 14.21 -2.74 -2.44
N TYR A 199 14.18 -1.94 -3.49
CA TYR A 199 13.27 -2.09 -4.63
C TYR A 199 13.90 -2.81 -5.83
N ALA A 200 15.10 -3.41 -5.65
CA ALA A 200 15.78 -4.08 -6.75
C ALA A 200 14.97 -5.23 -7.37
N ASP A 201 14.07 -5.84 -6.60
CA ASP A 201 13.15 -6.86 -7.05
C ASP A 201 12.00 -7.03 -6.04
N HIS A 202 10.94 -7.78 -6.43
CA HIS A 202 9.89 -8.20 -5.52
C HIS A 202 10.49 -9.02 -4.36
N PRO A 203 10.18 -8.71 -3.09
CA PRO A 203 10.84 -9.35 -1.95
C PRO A 203 10.64 -10.86 -1.84
N ARG A 204 9.61 -11.44 -2.42
CA ARG A 204 9.22 -12.87 -2.40
C ARG A 204 9.22 -13.49 -1.00
N LYS A 205 9.03 -12.64 0.02
CA LYS A 205 9.10 -13.03 1.43
C LYS A 205 7.78 -13.58 1.89
N LEU A 206 7.72 -14.86 2.24
CA LEU A 206 6.53 -15.47 2.81
C LEU A 206 6.36 -15.02 4.26
N ILE A 207 5.29 -14.30 4.55
CA ILE A 207 4.91 -13.84 5.89
C ILE A 207 3.63 -14.57 6.29
N CYS A 208 3.60 -15.09 7.52
CA CYS A 208 2.42 -15.79 8.06
C CYS A 208 1.86 -15.05 9.27
N SER A 209 0.54 -14.85 9.31
CA SER A 209 -0.19 -14.24 10.42
C SER A 209 -1.65 -14.71 10.43
N GLY A 210 -2.23 -14.97 11.61
CA GLY A 210 -3.64 -15.32 11.73
C GLY A 210 -4.07 -16.57 10.97
N GLY A 211 -3.15 -17.53 10.72
CA GLY A 211 -3.44 -18.74 9.93
C GLY A 211 -3.36 -18.54 8.41
N LEU A 212 -2.97 -17.36 7.94
CA LEU A 212 -2.77 -17.03 6.53
C LEU A 212 -1.29 -16.73 6.27
N CYS A 213 -0.73 -17.27 5.18
CA CYS A 213 0.62 -16.95 4.71
C CYS A 213 0.54 -16.27 3.35
N SER A 214 1.34 -15.22 3.12
CA SER A 214 1.33 -14.48 1.86
C SER A 214 2.72 -13.97 1.50
N THR A 215 2.99 -13.87 0.19
CA THR A 215 4.15 -13.17 -0.37
C THR A 215 3.81 -11.75 -0.82
N ALA A 216 2.61 -11.25 -0.47
CA ALA A 216 2.13 -9.94 -0.89
C ALA A 216 3.11 -8.83 -0.52
N ALA A 217 3.40 -7.96 -1.48
CA ALA A 217 4.33 -6.85 -1.32
C ALA A 217 3.95 -5.63 -2.16
N GLY A 218 4.44 -4.48 -1.73
CA GLY A 218 4.26 -3.20 -2.41
C GLY A 218 2.92 -2.54 -2.14
N ARG A 219 2.67 -1.43 -2.84
CA ARG A 219 1.48 -0.61 -2.66
C ARG A 219 0.19 -1.35 -3.01
N TYR A 220 0.26 -2.27 -3.97
CA TYR A 220 -0.88 -3.04 -4.46
C TYR A 220 -0.84 -4.49 -4.01
N GLN A 221 0.00 -4.81 -3.02
CA GLN A 221 0.14 -6.14 -2.40
C GLN A 221 0.26 -7.29 -3.41
N PHE A 222 1.15 -7.11 -4.42
CA PHE A 222 1.41 -8.14 -5.43
C PHE A 222 1.93 -9.43 -4.77
N LEU A 223 1.33 -10.56 -5.11
CA LEU A 223 1.93 -11.86 -4.83
C LEU A 223 3.11 -12.12 -5.78
N SER A 224 4.14 -12.83 -5.31
CA SER A 224 5.29 -13.16 -6.17
C SER A 224 4.87 -13.91 -7.44
N LYS A 225 3.92 -14.84 -7.32
CA LYS A 225 3.38 -15.60 -8.46
C LYS A 225 2.68 -14.74 -9.52
N THR A 226 2.19 -13.55 -9.12
CA THR A 226 1.56 -12.58 -10.04
C THR A 226 2.60 -11.61 -10.58
N TRP A 227 3.52 -11.15 -9.72
CA TRP A 227 4.56 -10.21 -10.11
C TRP A 227 5.52 -10.80 -11.14
N ASP A 228 6.03 -12.02 -10.91
CA ASP A 228 7.10 -12.60 -11.73
C ASP A 228 6.75 -12.68 -13.22
N PRO A 229 5.61 -13.30 -13.64
CA PRO A 229 5.23 -13.31 -15.04
C PRO A 229 4.84 -11.93 -15.58
N LEU A 230 4.22 -11.08 -14.75
CA LEU A 230 3.83 -9.73 -15.14
C LEU A 230 5.05 -8.83 -15.41
N ALA A 231 6.05 -8.91 -14.54
CA ALA A 231 7.31 -8.18 -14.72
C ALA A 231 8.05 -8.64 -15.97
N GLN A 232 8.06 -9.95 -16.25
CA GLN A 232 8.63 -10.51 -17.48
C GLN A 232 7.90 -9.99 -18.72
N ASP A 233 6.56 -10.04 -18.75
CA ASP A 233 5.74 -9.61 -19.90
C ASP A 233 5.93 -8.13 -20.21
N LEU A 234 6.09 -7.29 -19.18
CA LEU A 234 6.24 -5.85 -19.29
C LEU A 234 7.70 -5.39 -19.38
N GLY A 235 8.68 -6.30 -19.23
CA GLY A 235 10.09 -5.95 -19.17
C GLY A 235 10.43 -5.01 -18.00
N LEU A 236 9.80 -5.21 -16.83
CA LEU A 236 10.05 -4.37 -15.65
C LEU A 236 11.39 -4.78 -15.01
N PRO A 237 12.36 -3.85 -14.88
CA PRO A 237 13.68 -4.20 -14.40
C PRO A 237 13.77 -4.36 -12.87
N ASP A 238 12.79 -3.85 -12.13
CA ASP A 238 12.82 -3.76 -10.67
C ASP A 238 11.41 -3.58 -10.09
N PHE A 239 11.30 -3.55 -8.76
CA PHE A 239 10.05 -3.39 -8.02
C PHE A 239 9.80 -1.95 -7.56
N THR A 240 10.39 -0.95 -8.21
CA THR A 240 10.22 0.48 -7.86
C THR A 240 8.76 0.94 -7.94
N PRO A 241 8.39 2.01 -7.24
CA PRO A 241 7.04 2.57 -7.28
C PRO A 241 6.47 2.76 -8.69
N PRO A 242 7.19 3.34 -9.67
CA PRO A 242 6.68 3.45 -11.04
C PRO A 242 6.36 2.10 -11.68
N ASN A 243 7.17 1.08 -11.43
CA ASN A 243 6.96 -0.25 -11.98
C ASN A 243 5.81 -0.98 -11.28
N GLN A 244 5.60 -0.77 -9.97
CA GLN A 244 4.40 -1.26 -9.27
C GLN A 244 3.12 -0.64 -9.84
N GLU A 245 3.11 0.65 -10.17
CA GLU A 245 1.97 1.31 -10.79
C GLU A 245 1.70 0.79 -12.21
N LYS A 246 2.75 0.61 -13.02
CA LYS A 246 2.62 -0.01 -14.35
C LYS A 246 2.02 -1.41 -14.26
N ALA A 247 2.49 -2.22 -13.32
CA ALA A 247 1.98 -3.56 -13.09
C ALA A 247 0.50 -3.55 -12.66
N ALA A 248 0.11 -2.69 -11.73
CA ALA A 248 -1.29 -2.56 -11.30
C ALA A 248 -2.19 -2.13 -12.45
N LEU A 249 -1.74 -1.15 -13.25
CA LEU A 249 -2.47 -0.68 -14.41
C LEU A 249 -2.65 -1.77 -15.48
N GLU A 250 -1.61 -2.58 -15.70
CA GLU A 250 -1.69 -3.72 -16.62
C GLU A 250 -2.67 -4.79 -16.13
N LEU A 251 -2.71 -5.11 -14.84
CA LEU A 251 -3.74 -6.01 -14.29
C LEU A 251 -5.15 -5.45 -14.49
N ILE A 252 -5.35 -4.15 -14.28
CA ILE A 252 -6.62 -3.47 -14.55
C ILE A 252 -7.01 -3.63 -16.02
N ARG A 253 -6.06 -3.46 -16.94
CA ARG A 253 -6.27 -3.62 -18.38
C ARG A 253 -6.61 -5.08 -18.72
N ARG A 254 -5.84 -6.05 -18.23
CA ARG A 254 -6.08 -7.49 -18.48
C ARG A 254 -7.43 -7.96 -17.96
N ALA A 255 -7.92 -7.36 -16.88
CA ALA A 255 -9.27 -7.61 -16.35
C ALA A 255 -10.38 -6.98 -17.21
N GLY A 256 -10.07 -6.26 -18.29
CA GLY A 256 -11.03 -5.52 -19.08
C GLY A 256 -11.72 -4.40 -18.27
N ALA A 257 -11.03 -3.84 -17.27
CA ALA A 257 -11.58 -2.83 -16.37
C ALA A 257 -11.13 -1.40 -16.69
N TYR A 258 -10.13 -1.21 -17.57
CA TYR A 258 -9.49 0.07 -17.80
C TYR A 258 -10.48 1.17 -18.19
N ASN A 259 -11.37 0.90 -19.17
CA ASN A 259 -12.38 1.89 -19.60
C ASN A 259 -13.34 2.27 -18.47
N ASN A 260 -13.66 1.34 -17.56
CA ASN A 260 -14.47 1.64 -16.38
C ASN A 260 -13.68 2.50 -15.38
N VAL A 261 -12.40 2.22 -15.18
CA VAL A 261 -11.50 3.02 -14.32
C VAL A 261 -11.30 4.43 -14.90
N ALA A 262 -11.00 4.57 -16.18
CA ALA A 262 -10.81 5.87 -16.84
C ALA A 262 -12.06 6.77 -16.77
N ASN A 263 -13.25 6.17 -16.68
CA ASN A 263 -14.52 6.87 -16.56
C ASN A 263 -15.16 6.74 -15.15
N SER A 264 -14.37 6.41 -14.14
CA SER A 264 -14.84 6.10 -12.78
C SER A 264 -15.39 7.30 -12.00
N ALA A 265 -15.29 8.54 -12.51
CA ALA A 265 -16.00 9.68 -11.96
C ALA A 265 -17.53 9.47 -11.93
N VAL A 266 -18.06 8.57 -12.76
CA VAL A 266 -19.45 8.11 -12.74
C VAL A 266 -19.52 6.85 -11.87
N TYR A 267 -20.35 6.88 -10.82
CA TYR A 267 -20.48 5.78 -9.86
C TYR A 267 -20.72 4.39 -10.49
N ALA A 268 -21.53 4.35 -11.54
CA ALA A 268 -21.80 3.08 -12.24
C ALA A 268 -20.53 2.48 -12.87
N ASN A 269 -19.63 3.30 -13.39
CA ASN A 269 -18.35 2.83 -13.92
C ASN A 269 -17.41 2.43 -12.81
N PHE A 270 -17.33 3.21 -11.72
CA PHE A 270 -16.57 2.83 -10.54
C PHE A 270 -16.99 1.47 -10.00
N SER A 271 -18.30 1.26 -9.81
CA SER A 271 -18.85 -0.01 -9.33
C SER A 271 -18.52 -1.19 -10.27
N LYS A 272 -18.63 -0.98 -11.59
CA LYS A 272 -18.25 -1.99 -12.59
C LYS A 272 -16.76 -2.31 -12.56
N ALA A 273 -15.90 -1.29 -12.40
CA ALA A 273 -14.46 -1.49 -12.26
C ALA A 273 -14.15 -2.36 -11.03
N VAL A 274 -14.69 -2.01 -9.87
CA VAL A 274 -14.52 -2.78 -8.63
C VAL A 274 -14.98 -4.23 -8.79
N ALA A 275 -16.14 -4.45 -9.42
CA ALA A 275 -16.68 -5.80 -9.66
C ALA A 275 -15.81 -6.66 -10.59
N LYS A 276 -15.14 -6.05 -11.58
CA LYS A 276 -14.21 -6.76 -12.47
C LYS A 276 -12.88 -7.10 -11.80
N LEU A 277 -12.50 -6.33 -10.78
CA LEU A 277 -11.19 -6.42 -10.14
C LEU A 277 -11.17 -7.22 -8.84
N ASN A 278 -12.32 -7.62 -8.32
CA ASN A 278 -12.44 -8.33 -7.04
C ASN A 278 -11.91 -9.76 -7.05
N THR A 279 -11.62 -10.33 -8.21
CA THR A 279 -10.90 -11.60 -8.38
C THR A 279 -9.38 -11.42 -8.40
N ILE A 280 -8.91 -10.19 -8.54
CA ILE A 280 -7.48 -9.84 -8.49
C ILE A 280 -7.12 -9.34 -7.09
N TRP A 281 -7.90 -8.40 -6.55
CA TRP A 281 -7.67 -7.82 -5.23
C TRP A 281 -8.72 -8.29 -4.23
N ALA A 282 -8.26 -9.11 -3.27
CA ALA A 282 -9.13 -9.77 -2.31
C ALA A 282 -9.84 -8.82 -1.33
N SER A 283 -9.32 -7.62 -1.15
CA SER A 283 -9.88 -6.55 -0.32
C SER A 283 -11.13 -5.89 -0.92
N LEU A 284 -11.38 -6.10 -2.22
CA LEU A 284 -12.50 -5.49 -2.93
C LEU A 284 -13.82 -6.22 -2.64
N PRO A 285 -14.96 -5.51 -2.59
CA PRO A 285 -16.25 -6.10 -2.30
C PRO A 285 -16.65 -7.13 -3.36
N GLY A 286 -17.22 -8.26 -2.89
CA GLY A 286 -17.59 -9.38 -3.75
C GLY A 286 -16.44 -10.31 -4.10
N SER A 287 -15.26 -10.15 -3.52
CA SER A 287 -14.13 -11.05 -3.66
C SER A 287 -14.51 -12.48 -3.23
N PRO A 288 -14.12 -13.52 -4.01
CA PRO A 288 -14.45 -14.91 -3.71
C PRO A 288 -13.56 -15.55 -2.64
N TYR A 289 -12.55 -14.83 -2.12
CA TYR A 289 -11.49 -15.43 -1.30
C TYR A 289 -11.80 -15.49 0.20
N GLY A 290 -12.95 -14.98 0.64
CA GLY A 290 -13.39 -15.06 2.04
C GLY A 290 -12.57 -14.20 3.02
N GLN A 291 -11.78 -13.27 2.52
CA GLN A 291 -11.06 -12.28 3.33
C GLN A 291 -11.99 -11.08 3.64
N PRO A 292 -11.69 -10.31 4.69
CA PRO A 292 -12.41 -9.07 4.94
C PRO A 292 -12.33 -8.11 3.74
N THR A 293 -13.47 -7.55 3.35
CA THR A 293 -13.56 -6.62 2.22
C THR A 293 -14.10 -5.26 2.68
N HIS A 294 -13.75 -4.21 1.94
CA HIS A 294 -14.33 -2.89 2.18
C HIS A 294 -15.72 -2.77 1.55
N PRO A 295 -16.69 -2.11 2.21
CA PRO A 295 -17.96 -1.78 1.57
C PRO A 295 -17.76 -0.85 0.36
N LEU A 296 -18.48 -1.10 -0.74
CA LEU A 296 -18.37 -0.30 -1.97
C LEU A 296 -18.62 1.20 -1.73
N ALA A 297 -19.55 1.54 -0.81
CA ALA A 297 -19.83 2.93 -0.46
C ALA A 297 -18.62 3.64 0.19
N ASN A 298 -17.85 2.91 1.00
CA ASN A 298 -16.63 3.45 1.61
C ASN A 298 -15.56 3.70 0.55
N LEU A 299 -15.34 2.73 -0.35
CA LEU A 299 -14.39 2.88 -1.45
C LEU A 299 -14.77 4.06 -2.37
N TRP A 300 -16.07 4.24 -2.63
CA TRP A 300 -16.55 5.39 -3.40
C TRP A 300 -16.26 6.73 -2.70
N THR A 301 -16.37 6.78 -1.39
CA THR A 301 -16.04 7.98 -0.61
C THR A 301 -14.55 8.29 -0.68
N VAL A 302 -13.69 7.26 -0.53
CA VAL A 302 -12.23 7.39 -0.67
C VAL A 302 -11.86 7.85 -2.08
N TYR A 303 -12.45 7.24 -3.10
CA TYR A 303 -12.23 7.61 -4.50
C TYR A 303 -12.56 9.09 -4.77
N LYS A 304 -13.70 9.57 -4.29
CA LYS A 304 -14.09 10.98 -4.46
C LYS A 304 -13.11 11.94 -3.78
N ALA A 305 -12.62 11.58 -2.60
CA ALA A 305 -11.63 12.38 -1.88
C ALA A 305 -10.30 12.42 -2.64
N ALA A 306 -9.81 11.27 -3.12
CA ALA A 306 -8.62 11.19 -3.95
C ALA A 306 -8.75 12.00 -5.25
N LEU A 307 -9.89 11.85 -5.96
CA LEU A 307 -10.17 12.60 -7.19
C LEU A 307 -10.18 14.12 -6.98
N ALA A 308 -10.73 14.58 -5.85
CA ALA A 308 -10.72 16.01 -5.49
C ALA A 308 -9.29 16.53 -5.25
N GLY A 309 -8.38 15.67 -4.76
CA GLY A 309 -6.97 16.01 -4.58
C GLY A 309 -6.19 16.22 -5.87
N TYR A 310 -6.68 15.71 -7.00
CA TYR A 310 -6.04 15.84 -8.33
C TYR A 310 -6.64 16.96 -9.19
N LYS A 311 -7.75 17.57 -8.80
CA LYS A 311 -8.39 18.72 -9.47
C LYS A 311 -7.92 20.02 -8.84
#